data_9d2a206addf0d65787fdab528db6af34
#
_entry.id   9d2a206addf0d65787fdab528db6af34
#
_cell.length_a   1.000
_cell.length_b   1.000
_cell.length_c   1.000
_cell.angle_alpha   90.00
_cell.angle_beta   90.00
_cell.angle_gamma   90.00
#
_symmetry.space_group_name_H-M   'P 1'
#
loop_
_entity.id
_entity.type
_entity.pdbx_description
1 polymer ?
#
loop_
_entity_poly.entity_id
_entity_poly.type
_entity_poly.pdbx_seq_one_letter_code
_entity_poly.pdbx_strand_id
1 'polypeptide(L)'
;MRRNETILRRLLAIAAVSILATQVAGAQTWPGRAITIDVAFPPSTTTDYAARAVAQDLTRVLGQPVIVENRTGGGGVIASATVAKAPPDGYTFLVTTIGPAVLRPLIDRKVGYDAVADFTPIGLLGDAPNVLVAAPQRGFNNVRDIVAYAKQNPGKLTIGHPGVGTMGHLVGLLFASEAGIQVNFISYNGSPPIISDLLGGHIDVGTIAYGPAIGSAKILAVTNDEPVSFLPGVPTMKDAGLPNVTGATWSALFGPAGLPAGIVAKLNTAVAAFLAKPETQQQFDKVGFHALGGPPGRLSSRMIEDRAKWSKVITAAKISVDP
;
A
#
# COMPACT_ATOMS: atom_id res chain seq x y z
N MET A 1 -0.25 65.76 42.31
CA MET A 1 -0.95 64.48 42.13
C MET A 1 -1.23 64.17 40.63
N ARG A 2 -1.79 65.03 39.80
CA ARG A 2 -2.18 64.77 38.38
C ARG A 2 -1.03 64.38 37.43
N ARG A 3 0.22 64.74 37.71
CA ARG A 3 1.36 64.46 36.84
C ARG A 3 1.84 63.00 36.91
N ASN A 4 1.70 62.39 38.06
CA ASN A 4 2.09 60.99 38.27
C ASN A 4 1.10 59.98 37.64
N GLU A 5 -0.20 60.34 37.61
CA GLU A 5 -1.22 59.50 36.96
C GLU A 5 -1.03 59.43 35.44
N THR A 6 -0.59 60.51 34.84
CA THR A 6 -0.33 60.55 33.37
C THR A 6 0.88 59.74 32.98
N ILE A 7 1.91 59.69 33.82
CA ILE A 7 3.10 58.86 33.62
C ILE A 7 2.73 57.37 33.78
N LEU A 8 1.97 57.02 34.82
CA LEU A 8 1.53 55.66 35.08
C LEU A 8 0.65 55.10 33.93
N ARG A 9 -0.29 55.92 33.41
CA ARG A 9 -1.10 55.56 32.25
C ARG A 9 -0.30 55.35 30.96
N ARG A 10 0.75 56.14 30.73
CA ARG A 10 1.66 55.98 29.59
C ARG A 10 2.53 54.73 29.71
N LEU A 11 3.01 54.39 30.89
CA LEU A 11 3.76 53.19 31.16
C LEU A 11 2.91 51.90 31.02
N LEU A 12 1.65 51.96 31.48
CA LEU A 12 0.69 50.86 31.30
C LEU A 12 0.29 50.70 29.82
N ALA A 13 0.15 51.76 29.07
CA ALA A 13 -0.12 51.68 27.63
C ALA A 13 1.08 51.08 26.83
N ILE A 14 2.30 51.46 27.19
CA ILE A 14 3.53 50.89 26.59
C ILE A 14 3.67 49.43 26.93
N ALA A 15 3.40 49.03 28.20
CA ALA A 15 3.42 47.62 28.63
C ALA A 15 2.35 46.77 27.91
N ALA A 16 1.13 47.34 27.69
CA ALA A 16 0.04 46.66 26.96
C ALA A 16 0.37 46.46 25.46
N VAL A 17 1.02 47.46 24.83
CA VAL A 17 1.48 47.33 23.43
C VAL A 17 2.61 46.32 23.30
N SER A 18 3.53 46.24 24.29
CA SER A 18 4.62 45.27 24.26
C SER A 18 4.10 43.82 24.46
N ILE A 19 3.02 43.61 25.20
CA ILE A 19 2.42 42.28 25.40
C ILE A 19 1.66 41.83 24.15
N LEU A 20 1.03 42.78 23.40
CA LEU A 20 0.39 42.40 22.13
C LEU A 20 1.40 42.10 21.00
N ALA A 21 2.61 42.66 21.07
CA ALA A 21 3.63 42.43 20.05
C ALA A 21 4.31 41.04 20.15
N THR A 22 4.19 40.34 21.29
CA THR A 22 4.76 39.01 21.49
C THR A 22 3.88 37.86 21.04
N GLN A 23 2.65 38.11 20.58
CA GLN A 23 1.72 37.08 20.09
C GLN A 23 1.83 36.79 18.60
N VAL A 24 2.75 37.41 17.88
CA VAL A 24 3.14 36.93 16.55
C VAL A 24 4.20 35.82 16.73
N ALA A 25 3.85 34.76 17.49
CA ALA A 25 4.51 33.49 17.34
C ALA A 25 4.27 33.10 15.88
N GLY A 26 5.27 33.29 15.04
CA GLY A 26 5.21 32.92 13.63
C GLY A 26 4.66 31.51 13.56
N ALA A 27 3.50 31.34 12.95
CA ALA A 27 2.95 30.02 12.66
C ALA A 27 4.06 29.26 11.96
N GLN A 28 4.72 28.35 12.69
CA GLN A 28 5.86 27.60 12.19
C GLN A 28 5.34 26.87 10.94
N THR A 29 5.78 27.31 9.77
CA THR A 29 5.27 26.76 8.52
C THR A 29 5.58 25.27 8.48
N TRP A 30 4.50 24.46 8.47
CA TRP A 30 4.69 23.01 8.33
C TRP A 30 5.29 22.67 6.94
N PRO A 31 6.27 21.75 6.88
CA PRO A 31 6.92 21.06 7.99
C PRO A 31 8.13 21.84 8.55
N GLY A 32 8.30 21.80 9.88
CA GLY A 32 9.45 22.39 10.58
C GLY A 32 10.53 21.36 10.98
N ARG A 33 10.31 20.07 10.72
CA ARG A 33 11.22 18.96 11.04
C ARG A 33 11.02 17.80 10.06
N ALA A 34 11.87 16.78 10.16
CA ALA A 34 11.78 15.58 9.34
C ALA A 34 10.41 14.88 9.48
N ILE A 35 9.96 14.34 8.36
CA ILE A 35 8.72 13.55 8.21
C ILE A 35 9.10 12.08 8.08
N THR A 36 8.33 11.18 8.66
CA THR A 36 8.48 9.73 8.50
C THR A 36 7.31 9.15 7.69
N ILE A 37 7.64 8.31 6.72
CA ILE A 37 6.68 7.47 6.00
C ILE A 37 6.93 6.02 6.40
N ASP A 38 6.03 5.45 7.18
CA ASP A 38 6.02 4.01 7.46
C ASP A 38 5.52 3.25 6.24
N VAL A 39 6.30 2.30 5.74
CA VAL A 39 5.96 1.42 4.63
C VAL A 39 5.61 0.04 5.18
N ALA A 40 4.42 -0.44 4.83
CA ALA A 40 3.87 -1.68 5.39
C ALA A 40 4.55 -2.96 4.89
N PHE A 41 5.46 -2.88 3.93
CA PHE A 41 6.09 -4.01 3.26
C PHE A 41 7.61 -3.88 3.21
N PRO A 42 8.34 -5.00 2.97
CA PRO A 42 9.79 -5.01 2.90
C PRO A 42 10.36 -4.12 1.79
N PRO A 43 11.65 -3.75 1.89
CA PRO A 43 12.38 -3.17 0.77
C PRO A 43 12.29 -4.02 -0.50
N SER A 44 12.48 -3.40 -1.66
CA SER A 44 12.41 -4.03 -2.99
C SER A 44 11.01 -4.50 -3.44
N THR A 45 9.96 -4.18 -2.71
CA THR A 45 8.57 -4.27 -3.21
C THR A 45 8.22 -3.04 -4.04
N THR A 46 7.21 -3.13 -4.92
CA THR A 46 6.68 -1.97 -5.66
C THR A 46 6.19 -0.87 -4.72
N THR A 47 5.60 -1.25 -3.59
CA THR A 47 5.13 -0.32 -2.54
C THR A 47 6.28 0.47 -1.93
N ASP A 48 7.40 -0.20 -1.60
CA ASP A 48 8.61 0.45 -1.08
C ASP A 48 9.25 1.37 -2.13
N TYR A 49 9.34 0.89 -3.38
CA TYR A 49 9.86 1.70 -4.49
C TYR A 49 9.06 3.00 -4.67
N ALA A 50 7.73 2.90 -4.72
CA ALA A 50 6.86 4.06 -4.87
C ALA A 50 6.98 5.02 -3.68
N ALA A 51 7.03 4.50 -2.45
CA ALA A 51 7.20 5.31 -1.24
C ALA A 51 8.52 6.08 -1.25
N ARG A 52 9.65 5.45 -1.63
CA ARG A 52 10.96 6.11 -1.70
C ARG A 52 11.01 7.17 -2.79
N ALA A 53 10.44 6.91 -3.97
CA ALA A 53 10.38 7.89 -5.04
C ALA A 53 9.56 9.13 -4.63
N VAL A 54 8.40 8.91 -4.00
CA VAL A 54 7.57 9.99 -3.45
C VAL A 54 8.29 10.74 -2.32
N ALA A 55 8.93 10.04 -1.39
CA ALA A 55 9.68 10.66 -0.29
C ALA A 55 10.82 11.56 -0.79
N GLN A 56 11.53 11.13 -1.82
CA GLN A 56 12.60 11.91 -2.45
C GLN A 56 12.06 13.22 -3.06
N ASP A 57 10.95 13.16 -3.81
CA ASP A 57 10.34 14.37 -4.38
C ASP A 57 9.75 15.28 -3.29
N LEU A 58 9.08 14.72 -2.28
CA LEU A 58 8.56 15.46 -1.13
C LEU A 58 9.68 16.16 -0.34
N THR A 59 10.84 15.53 -0.16
CA THR A 59 12.00 16.16 0.48
C THR A 59 12.40 17.44 -0.26
N ARG A 60 12.45 17.38 -1.59
CA ARG A 60 12.77 18.52 -2.43
C ARG A 60 11.69 19.62 -2.36
N VAL A 61 10.42 19.26 -2.38
CA VAL A 61 9.29 20.21 -2.42
C VAL A 61 9.03 20.85 -1.06
N LEU A 62 9.18 20.08 0.01
CA LEU A 62 8.86 20.53 1.37
C LEU A 62 10.05 21.19 2.08
N GLY A 63 11.28 21.00 1.58
CA GLY A 63 12.50 21.54 2.19
C GLY A 63 12.90 20.88 3.52
N GLN A 64 12.28 19.74 3.85
CA GLN A 64 12.59 18.95 5.05
C GLN A 64 12.78 17.47 4.66
N PRO A 65 13.64 16.72 5.35
CA PRO A 65 13.83 15.30 5.07
C PRO A 65 12.53 14.51 5.21
N VAL A 66 12.24 13.65 4.22
CA VAL A 66 11.17 12.67 4.28
C VAL A 66 11.81 11.29 4.30
N ILE A 67 11.71 10.60 5.43
CA ILE A 67 12.40 9.34 5.72
C ILE A 67 11.42 8.19 5.54
N VAL A 68 11.86 7.13 4.85
CA VAL A 68 11.09 5.90 4.68
C VAL A 68 11.56 4.84 5.67
N GLU A 69 10.64 4.33 6.48
CA GLU A 69 10.86 3.21 7.40
C GLU A 69 9.98 2.02 7.00
N ASN A 70 10.59 0.83 6.83
CA ASN A 70 9.84 -0.38 6.53
C ASN A 70 9.43 -1.08 7.84
N ARG A 71 8.13 -1.04 8.18
CA ARG A 71 7.52 -1.74 9.32
C ARG A 71 6.73 -2.93 8.83
N THR A 72 7.41 -4.04 8.66
CA THR A 72 6.83 -5.25 8.07
C THR A 72 6.12 -6.13 9.10
N GLY A 73 5.18 -6.95 8.62
CA GLY A 73 4.54 -8.00 9.43
C GLY A 73 3.01 -7.97 9.37
N GLY A 74 2.39 -9.13 9.60
CA GLY A 74 0.95 -9.30 9.58
C GLY A 74 0.26 -8.96 8.24
N GLY A 75 0.98 -9.06 7.10
CA GLY A 75 0.45 -8.61 5.82
C GLY A 75 0.27 -7.09 5.72
N GLY A 76 1.06 -6.31 6.48
CA GLY A 76 1.01 -4.84 6.55
C GLY A 76 0.21 -4.27 7.72
N VAL A 77 -0.34 -5.13 8.57
CA VAL A 77 -1.13 -4.72 9.75
C VAL A 77 -0.28 -3.94 10.75
N ILE A 78 1.00 -4.33 10.98
CA ILE A 78 1.85 -3.69 11.99
C ILE A 78 2.04 -2.20 11.70
N ALA A 79 2.47 -1.84 10.49
CA ALA A 79 2.60 -0.43 10.10
C ALA A 79 1.27 0.32 10.18
N SER A 80 0.20 -0.29 9.65
CA SER A 80 -1.13 0.31 9.63
C SER A 80 -1.64 0.61 11.05
N ALA A 81 -1.55 -0.36 11.96
CA ALA A 81 -1.96 -0.16 13.35
C ALA A 81 -1.08 0.85 14.11
N THR A 82 0.20 0.98 13.73
CA THR A 82 1.09 2.00 14.30
C THR A 82 0.66 3.40 13.88
N VAL A 83 0.43 3.62 12.59
CA VAL A 83 0.07 4.95 12.08
C VAL A 83 -1.36 5.34 12.45
N ALA A 84 -2.30 4.38 12.53
CA ALA A 84 -3.66 4.64 13.02
C ALA A 84 -3.68 5.30 14.43
N LYS A 85 -2.66 5.05 15.24
CA LYS A 85 -2.51 5.59 16.60
C LYS A 85 -1.55 6.77 16.69
N ALA A 86 -0.95 7.19 15.58
CA ALA A 86 -0.02 8.30 15.57
C ALA A 86 -0.75 9.64 15.74
N PRO A 87 -0.09 10.68 16.30
CA PRO A 87 -0.65 12.01 16.35
C PRO A 87 -0.91 12.57 14.93
N PRO A 88 -2.03 13.28 14.69
CA PRO A 88 -2.34 13.88 13.39
C PRO A 88 -1.62 15.22 13.18
N ASP A 89 -0.35 15.28 13.54
CA ASP A 89 0.50 16.48 13.51
C ASP A 89 1.21 16.70 12.16
N GLY A 90 1.07 15.76 11.22
CA GLY A 90 1.65 15.83 9.89
C GLY A 90 3.11 15.36 9.79
N TYR A 91 3.59 14.58 10.75
CA TYR A 91 4.97 14.08 10.72
C TYR A 91 5.11 12.57 10.62
N THR A 92 3.98 11.84 10.71
CA THR A 92 3.95 10.39 10.52
C THR A 92 2.89 10.02 9.50
N PHE A 93 3.30 9.29 8.46
CA PHE A 93 2.43 8.85 7.38
C PHE A 93 2.60 7.37 7.12
N LEU A 94 1.69 6.80 6.36
CA LEU A 94 1.65 5.40 5.98
C LEU A 94 1.60 5.25 4.46
N VAL A 95 2.50 4.46 3.90
CA VAL A 95 2.29 3.89 2.57
C VAL A 95 1.94 2.43 2.73
N THR A 96 0.72 2.10 2.33
CA THR A 96 0.18 0.74 2.40
C THR A 96 -0.61 0.39 1.14
N THR A 97 -1.17 -0.81 1.10
CA THR A 97 -1.87 -1.35 -0.08
C THR A 97 -3.34 -1.63 0.24
N ILE A 98 -4.10 -2.03 -0.79
CA ILE A 98 -5.47 -2.54 -0.66
C ILE A 98 -5.60 -3.60 0.44
N GLY A 99 -4.57 -4.42 0.66
CA GLY A 99 -4.57 -5.48 1.68
C GLY A 99 -4.95 -4.94 3.06
N PRO A 100 -4.05 -4.22 3.75
CA PRO A 100 -4.33 -3.63 5.05
C PRO A 100 -5.45 -2.60 5.02
N ALA A 101 -5.56 -1.80 3.93
CA ALA A 101 -6.52 -0.71 3.86
C ALA A 101 -7.97 -1.16 3.60
N VAL A 102 -8.19 -2.34 3.02
CA VAL A 102 -9.54 -2.79 2.64
C VAL A 102 -9.77 -4.25 3.01
N LEU A 103 -8.88 -5.15 2.56
CA LEU A 103 -9.15 -6.59 2.58
C LEU A 103 -9.03 -7.19 3.98
N ARG A 104 -7.98 -6.81 4.72
CA ARG A 104 -7.73 -7.35 6.05
C ARG A 104 -8.88 -7.05 7.02
N PRO A 105 -9.44 -5.83 7.10
CA PRO A 105 -10.61 -5.56 7.94
C PRO A 105 -11.87 -6.35 7.57
N LEU A 106 -11.97 -6.85 6.34
CA LEU A 106 -13.11 -7.66 5.90
C LEU A 106 -13.04 -9.11 6.40
N ILE A 107 -11.83 -9.63 6.63
CA ILE A 107 -11.61 -11.04 6.97
C ILE A 107 -11.13 -11.24 8.42
N ASP A 108 -10.74 -10.16 9.10
CA ASP A 108 -10.24 -10.18 10.47
C ASP A 108 -10.85 -9.02 11.27
N ARG A 109 -11.82 -9.35 12.13
CA ARG A 109 -12.49 -8.36 12.98
C ARG A 109 -11.60 -7.84 14.12
N LYS A 110 -10.48 -8.51 14.40
CA LYS A 110 -9.54 -8.16 15.47
C LYS A 110 -8.30 -7.43 14.95
N VAL A 111 -8.34 -6.87 13.75
CA VAL A 111 -7.20 -6.21 13.11
C VAL A 111 -6.64 -5.02 13.90
N GLY A 112 -7.43 -4.44 14.80
CA GLY A 112 -6.99 -3.38 15.73
C GLY A 112 -7.03 -1.96 15.18
N TYR A 113 -7.61 -1.75 13.99
CA TYR A 113 -7.91 -0.44 13.39
C TYR A 113 -9.09 -0.54 12.41
N ASP A 114 -9.76 0.58 12.15
CA ASP A 114 -10.72 0.75 11.07
C ASP A 114 -10.09 1.63 9.97
N ALA A 115 -9.88 1.05 8.81
CA ALA A 115 -9.17 1.75 7.73
C ALA A 115 -9.93 2.97 7.15
N VAL A 116 -11.23 3.09 7.40
CA VAL A 116 -12.03 4.26 7.00
C VAL A 116 -12.05 5.32 8.09
N ALA A 117 -12.13 4.89 9.37
CA ALA A 117 -12.25 5.81 10.50
C ALA A 117 -10.87 6.32 10.99
N ASP A 118 -9.83 5.48 10.95
CA ASP A 118 -8.54 5.76 11.58
C ASP A 118 -7.49 6.35 10.63
N PHE A 119 -7.82 6.48 9.33
CA PHE A 119 -6.90 7.08 8.36
C PHE A 119 -7.52 8.27 7.63
N THR A 120 -6.67 9.24 7.33
CA THR A 120 -6.93 10.32 6.39
C THR A 120 -6.30 9.95 5.04
N PRO A 121 -7.08 9.68 3.98
CA PRO A 121 -6.56 9.45 2.63
C PRO A 121 -5.86 10.69 2.09
N ILE A 122 -4.63 10.54 1.59
CA ILE A 122 -3.86 11.65 1.00
C ILE A 122 -3.81 11.50 -0.52
N GLY A 123 -3.47 10.31 -1.03
CA GLY A 123 -3.43 10.11 -2.47
C GLY A 123 -3.12 8.67 -2.86
N LEU A 124 -3.74 8.25 -3.96
CA LEU A 124 -3.42 6.99 -4.62
C LEU A 124 -2.06 7.15 -5.32
N LEU A 125 -1.13 6.23 -5.07
CA LEU A 125 0.18 6.27 -5.71
C LEU A 125 0.17 5.55 -7.07
N GLY A 126 -0.43 4.39 -7.12
CA GLY A 126 -0.52 3.58 -8.32
C GLY A 126 -0.92 2.14 -8.01
N ASP A 127 -0.87 1.29 -9.02
CA ASP A 127 -1.15 -0.14 -8.89
C ASP A 127 -0.12 -1.01 -9.61
N ALA A 128 -0.04 -2.26 -9.18
CA ALA A 128 0.73 -3.31 -9.80
C ALA A 128 -0.16 -4.54 -10.02
N PRO A 129 -0.02 -5.25 -11.16
CA PRO A 129 -0.70 -6.53 -11.35
C PRO A 129 -0.25 -7.54 -10.30
N ASN A 130 -1.12 -8.45 -9.89
CA ASN A 130 -0.66 -9.66 -9.24
C ASN A 130 -0.34 -10.71 -10.29
N VAL A 131 0.64 -11.55 -9.98
CA VAL A 131 1.13 -12.59 -10.88
C VAL A 131 1.16 -13.93 -10.16
N LEU A 132 0.93 -14.98 -10.95
CA LEU A 132 1.20 -16.35 -10.56
C LEU A 132 2.61 -16.70 -11.04
N VAL A 133 3.51 -16.96 -10.12
CA VAL A 133 4.90 -17.33 -10.38
C VAL A 133 5.17 -18.77 -9.96
N ALA A 134 6.04 -19.48 -10.67
CA ALA A 134 6.35 -20.87 -10.38
C ALA A 134 7.84 -21.09 -10.11
N ALA A 135 8.13 -22.07 -9.27
CA ALA A 135 9.47 -22.57 -9.05
C ALA A 135 10.01 -23.20 -10.33
N PRO A 136 11.22 -22.81 -10.81
CA PRO A 136 11.82 -23.36 -12.04
C PRO A 136 11.94 -24.90 -12.02
N GLN A 137 12.22 -25.47 -10.85
CA GLN A 137 12.44 -26.90 -10.66
C GLN A 137 11.18 -27.74 -10.86
N ARG A 138 9.97 -27.12 -10.79
CA ARG A 138 8.69 -27.82 -10.99
C ARG A 138 8.36 -28.09 -12.44
N GLY A 139 9.00 -27.38 -13.38
CA GLY A 139 8.76 -27.56 -14.81
C GLY A 139 7.38 -27.11 -15.29
N PHE A 140 6.61 -26.38 -14.47
CA PHE A 140 5.32 -25.82 -14.89
C PHE A 140 5.52 -24.80 -16.00
N ASN A 141 4.80 -24.97 -17.11
CA ASN A 141 4.89 -24.06 -18.26
C ASN A 141 3.71 -23.11 -18.39
N ASN A 142 2.59 -23.46 -17.76
CA ASN A 142 1.35 -22.70 -17.78
C ASN A 142 0.49 -23.03 -16.55
N VAL A 143 -0.61 -22.33 -16.37
CA VAL A 143 -1.54 -22.50 -15.25
C VAL A 143 -2.17 -23.89 -15.23
N ARG A 144 -2.41 -24.50 -16.41
CA ARG A 144 -3.03 -25.83 -16.52
C ARG A 144 -2.13 -26.92 -15.95
N ASP A 145 -0.81 -26.79 -16.09
CA ASP A 145 0.14 -27.73 -15.50
C ASP A 145 0.04 -27.75 -13.98
N ILE A 146 -0.09 -26.55 -13.35
CA ILE A 146 -0.28 -26.42 -11.90
C ILE A 146 -1.58 -27.08 -11.47
N VAL A 147 -2.68 -26.80 -12.16
CA VAL A 147 -3.99 -27.38 -11.84
C VAL A 147 -3.98 -28.91 -12.00
N ALA A 148 -3.37 -29.42 -13.06
CA ALA A 148 -3.24 -30.87 -13.28
C ALA A 148 -2.43 -31.54 -12.17
N TYR A 149 -1.29 -30.95 -11.79
CA TYR A 149 -0.48 -31.44 -10.68
C TYR A 149 -1.25 -31.47 -9.36
N ALA A 150 -1.93 -30.37 -9.03
CA ALA A 150 -2.67 -30.25 -7.77
C ALA A 150 -3.85 -31.23 -7.69
N LYS A 151 -4.55 -31.50 -8.81
CA LYS A 151 -5.61 -32.52 -8.88
C LYS A 151 -5.10 -33.93 -8.69
N GLN A 152 -3.91 -34.25 -9.21
CA GLN A 152 -3.26 -35.56 -9.00
C GLN A 152 -2.65 -35.70 -7.62
N ASN A 153 -2.33 -34.59 -6.94
CA ASN A 153 -1.64 -34.57 -5.66
C ASN A 153 -2.36 -33.63 -4.67
N PRO A 154 -3.58 -33.95 -4.20
CA PRO A 154 -4.37 -33.06 -3.34
C PRO A 154 -3.59 -32.67 -2.06
N GLY A 155 -3.55 -31.36 -1.76
CA GLY A 155 -2.89 -30.79 -0.59
C GLY A 155 -1.35 -30.78 -0.64
N LYS A 156 -0.72 -31.24 -1.74
CA LYS A 156 0.75 -31.24 -1.87
C LYS A 156 1.30 -29.97 -2.53
N LEU A 157 0.51 -29.31 -3.38
CA LEU A 157 0.93 -28.06 -4.00
C LEU A 157 1.06 -26.97 -2.94
N THR A 158 2.22 -26.33 -2.86
CA THR A 158 2.46 -25.19 -1.95
C THR A 158 2.33 -23.87 -2.69
N ILE A 159 1.56 -22.92 -2.10
CA ILE A 159 1.39 -21.56 -2.63
C ILE A 159 1.87 -20.55 -1.60
N GLY A 160 2.96 -19.84 -1.90
CA GLY A 160 3.44 -18.73 -1.09
C GLY A 160 2.64 -17.45 -1.38
N HIS A 161 2.28 -16.71 -0.31
CA HIS A 161 1.63 -15.42 -0.42
C HIS A 161 2.22 -14.39 0.57
N PRO A 162 2.14 -13.05 0.28
CA PRO A 162 2.90 -12.03 1.02
C PRO A 162 2.28 -11.62 2.36
N GLY A 163 1.40 -12.44 2.90
CA GLY A 163 0.74 -12.23 4.20
C GLY A 163 -0.77 -12.38 4.11
N VAL A 164 -1.37 -12.78 5.21
CA VAL A 164 -2.82 -12.98 5.31
C VAL A 164 -3.57 -11.67 5.09
N GLY A 165 -4.60 -11.69 4.23
CA GLY A 165 -5.40 -10.51 3.88
C GLY A 165 -4.77 -9.59 2.85
N THR A 166 -3.62 -9.95 2.27
CA THR A 166 -3.09 -9.25 1.09
C THR A 166 -3.83 -9.66 -0.18
N MET A 167 -3.71 -8.87 -1.25
CA MET A 167 -4.29 -9.24 -2.55
C MET A 167 -3.71 -10.55 -3.07
N GLY A 168 -2.39 -10.78 -2.91
CA GLY A 168 -1.77 -12.04 -3.28
C GLY A 168 -2.39 -13.25 -2.55
N HIS A 169 -2.75 -13.12 -1.27
CA HIS A 169 -3.46 -14.16 -0.53
C HIS A 169 -4.84 -14.42 -1.12
N LEU A 170 -5.64 -13.36 -1.34
CA LEU A 170 -7.00 -13.51 -1.89
C LEU A 170 -7.00 -14.11 -3.29
N VAL A 171 -6.09 -13.67 -4.15
CA VAL A 171 -5.92 -14.23 -5.50
C VAL A 171 -5.55 -15.71 -5.44
N GLY A 172 -4.65 -16.11 -4.51
CA GLY A 172 -4.31 -17.52 -4.29
C GLY A 172 -5.52 -18.36 -3.87
N LEU A 173 -6.35 -17.84 -2.96
CA LEU A 173 -7.57 -18.50 -2.52
C LEU A 173 -8.62 -18.61 -3.64
N LEU A 174 -8.80 -17.54 -4.43
CA LEU A 174 -9.68 -17.56 -5.60
C LEU A 174 -9.19 -18.58 -6.63
N PHE A 175 -7.87 -18.62 -6.90
CA PHE A 175 -7.28 -19.60 -7.80
C PHE A 175 -7.56 -21.03 -7.35
N ALA A 176 -7.31 -21.35 -6.08
CA ALA A 176 -7.58 -22.69 -5.55
C ALA A 176 -9.07 -23.05 -5.64
N SER A 177 -9.95 -22.12 -5.27
CA SER A 177 -11.40 -22.31 -5.30
C SER A 177 -11.93 -22.52 -6.71
N GLU A 178 -11.57 -21.63 -7.66
CA GLU A 178 -12.09 -21.70 -9.03
C GLU A 178 -11.55 -22.90 -9.82
N ALA A 179 -10.27 -23.25 -9.59
CA ALA A 179 -9.66 -24.44 -10.17
C ALA A 179 -10.13 -25.75 -9.52
N GLY A 180 -10.84 -25.71 -8.38
CA GLY A 180 -11.28 -26.87 -7.63
C GLY A 180 -10.12 -27.72 -7.14
N ILE A 181 -9.05 -27.10 -6.59
CA ILE A 181 -7.82 -27.76 -6.12
C ILE A 181 -7.61 -27.56 -4.62
N GLN A 182 -7.00 -28.57 -3.99
CA GLN A 182 -6.55 -28.48 -2.61
C GLN A 182 -5.05 -28.14 -2.59
N VAL A 183 -4.68 -27.09 -1.86
CA VAL A 183 -3.33 -26.55 -1.80
C VAL A 183 -2.91 -26.29 -0.36
N ASN A 184 -1.61 -26.14 -0.12
CA ASN A 184 -1.06 -25.71 1.15
C ASN A 184 -0.55 -24.26 1.02
N PHE A 185 -1.17 -23.32 1.74
CA PHE A 185 -0.78 -21.92 1.73
C PHE A 185 0.34 -21.65 2.73
N ILE A 186 1.40 -20.97 2.27
CA ILE A 186 2.55 -20.55 3.08
C ILE A 186 2.57 -19.02 3.15
N SER A 187 2.43 -18.48 4.36
CA SER A 187 2.41 -17.04 4.59
C SER A 187 3.82 -16.49 4.81
N TYR A 188 4.15 -15.40 4.11
CA TYR A 188 5.42 -14.69 4.21
C TYR A 188 5.22 -13.22 4.60
N ASN A 189 6.28 -12.56 5.03
CA ASN A 189 6.28 -11.11 5.27
C ASN A 189 6.66 -10.34 3.99
N GLY A 190 5.83 -10.42 2.95
CA GLY A 190 6.03 -9.74 1.66
C GLY A 190 6.55 -10.66 0.55
N SER A 191 6.76 -10.11 -0.65
CA SER A 191 7.14 -10.87 -1.85
C SER A 191 8.59 -11.35 -1.90
N PRO A 192 9.61 -10.62 -1.39
CA PRO A 192 11.01 -11.05 -1.56
C PRO A 192 11.33 -12.44 -1.01
N PRO A 193 10.92 -12.84 0.22
CA PRO A 193 11.20 -14.19 0.72
C PRO A 193 10.47 -15.28 -0.08
N ILE A 194 9.30 -14.99 -0.66
CA ILE A 194 8.60 -15.94 -1.55
C ILE A 194 9.46 -16.26 -2.77
N ILE A 195 10.04 -15.22 -3.39
CA ILE A 195 10.91 -15.41 -4.56
C ILE A 195 12.15 -16.23 -4.20
N SER A 196 12.77 -15.95 -3.05
CA SER A 196 13.93 -16.75 -2.60
C SER A 196 13.56 -18.23 -2.45
N ASP A 197 12.43 -18.53 -1.85
CA ASP A 197 11.98 -19.91 -1.64
C ASP A 197 11.52 -20.61 -2.93
N LEU A 198 10.92 -19.86 -3.87
CA LEU A 198 10.62 -20.37 -5.22
C LEU A 198 11.90 -20.76 -5.97
N LEU A 199 12.90 -19.88 -5.99
CA LEU A 199 14.18 -20.15 -6.64
C LEU A 199 14.97 -21.27 -5.96
N GLY A 200 14.82 -21.40 -4.63
CA GLY A 200 15.37 -22.50 -3.84
C GLY A 200 14.60 -23.84 -3.99
N GLY A 201 13.39 -23.82 -4.58
CA GLY A 201 12.54 -25.01 -4.69
C GLY A 201 11.85 -25.41 -3.40
N HIS A 202 11.78 -24.52 -2.40
CA HIS A 202 11.12 -24.77 -1.11
C HIS A 202 9.60 -24.66 -1.19
N ILE A 203 9.08 -23.87 -2.14
CA ILE A 203 7.66 -23.77 -2.48
C ILE A 203 7.47 -23.91 -3.98
N ASP A 204 6.27 -24.27 -4.42
CA ASP A 204 5.98 -24.60 -5.81
C ASP A 204 5.55 -23.38 -6.63
N VAL A 205 4.71 -22.53 -6.04
CA VAL A 205 4.03 -21.40 -6.68
C VAL A 205 3.99 -20.23 -5.73
N GLY A 206 3.97 -19.00 -6.27
CA GLY A 206 3.72 -17.77 -5.52
C GLY A 206 2.62 -16.96 -6.17
N THR A 207 1.79 -16.31 -5.36
CA THR A 207 0.80 -15.30 -5.77
C THR A 207 1.19 -13.97 -5.14
N ILE A 208 1.80 -13.09 -5.94
CA ILE A 208 2.44 -11.86 -5.47
C ILE A 208 2.14 -10.67 -6.39
N ALA A 209 2.26 -9.44 -5.87
CA ALA A 209 2.31 -8.27 -6.73
C ALA A 209 3.59 -8.30 -7.58
N TYR A 210 3.46 -7.99 -8.87
CA TYR A 210 4.62 -7.82 -9.76
C TYR A 210 5.51 -6.69 -9.25
N GLY A 211 6.81 -6.83 -9.38
CA GLY A 211 7.74 -5.81 -8.95
C GLY A 211 9.20 -6.25 -9.01
N PRO A 212 10.14 -5.38 -8.58
CA PRO A 212 11.58 -5.61 -8.69
C PRO A 212 12.06 -6.92 -8.06
N ALA A 213 11.38 -7.39 -7.03
CA ALA A 213 11.74 -8.63 -6.33
C ALA A 213 11.59 -9.90 -7.18
N ILE A 214 10.79 -9.88 -8.27
CA ILE A 214 10.52 -11.08 -9.09
C ILE A 214 11.77 -11.63 -9.75
N GLY A 215 12.69 -10.75 -10.18
CA GLY A 215 13.94 -11.17 -10.79
C GLY A 215 13.74 -12.15 -11.94
N SER A 216 14.32 -13.35 -11.82
CA SER A 216 14.27 -14.43 -12.82
C SER A 216 13.17 -15.48 -12.59
N ALA A 217 12.26 -15.28 -11.63
CA ALA A 217 11.17 -16.23 -11.38
C ALA A 217 10.23 -16.29 -12.58
N LYS A 218 9.74 -17.51 -12.91
CA LYS A 218 8.89 -17.75 -14.08
C LYS A 218 7.46 -17.28 -13.81
N ILE A 219 7.02 -16.23 -14.51
CA ILE A 219 5.64 -15.73 -14.45
C ILE A 219 4.80 -16.59 -15.41
N LEU A 220 3.69 -17.14 -14.91
CA LEU A 220 2.79 -18.00 -15.67
C LEU A 220 1.48 -17.32 -16.06
N ALA A 221 1.02 -16.35 -15.28
CA ALA A 221 -0.18 -15.56 -15.58
C ALA A 221 -0.19 -14.25 -14.78
N VAL A 222 -0.93 -13.27 -15.31
CA VAL A 222 -1.34 -12.05 -14.58
C VAL A 222 -2.79 -12.18 -14.15
N THR A 223 -3.14 -11.53 -13.03
CA THR A 223 -4.52 -11.53 -12.51
C THR A 223 -5.30 -10.27 -12.87
N ASN A 224 -4.84 -9.52 -13.84
CA ASN A 224 -5.57 -8.41 -14.44
C ASN A 224 -6.63 -8.93 -15.42
N ASP A 225 -7.67 -8.15 -15.62
CA ASP A 225 -8.72 -8.48 -16.59
C ASP A 225 -8.20 -8.49 -18.04
N GLU A 226 -7.15 -7.70 -18.31
CA GLU A 226 -6.50 -7.56 -19.61
C GLU A 226 -4.99 -7.82 -19.52
N PRO A 227 -4.32 -8.22 -20.64
CA PRO A 227 -2.88 -8.36 -20.68
C PRO A 227 -2.14 -7.08 -20.29
N VAL A 228 -0.99 -7.22 -19.66
CA VAL A 228 -0.18 -6.11 -19.16
C VAL A 228 0.94 -5.81 -20.16
N SER A 229 1.03 -4.57 -20.63
CA SER A 229 1.95 -4.16 -21.71
C SER A 229 3.43 -4.42 -21.44
N PHE A 230 3.87 -4.30 -20.19
CA PHE A 230 5.26 -4.55 -19.77
C PHE A 230 5.55 -6.03 -19.47
N LEU A 231 4.57 -6.93 -19.64
CA LEU A 231 4.72 -8.39 -19.57
C LEU A 231 4.23 -9.05 -20.86
N PRO A 232 4.89 -8.76 -22.00
CA PRO A 232 4.44 -9.28 -23.28
C PRO A 232 4.46 -10.81 -23.30
N GLY A 233 3.39 -11.41 -23.78
CA GLY A 233 3.25 -12.87 -23.90
C GLY A 233 2.85 -13.59 -22.61
N VAL A 234 2.71 -12.89 -21.46
CA VAL A 234 2.14 -13.48 -20.24
C VAL A 234 0.62 -13.42 -20.33
N PRO A 235 -0.07 -14.58 -20.29
CA PRO A 235 -1.54 -14.63 -20.38
C PRO A 235 -2.20 -14.10 -19.10
N THR A 236 -3.47 -13.71 -19.22
CA THR A 236 -4.32 -13.46 -18.04
C THR A 236 -4.81 -14.79 -17.45
N MET A 237 -5.28 -14.76 -16.20
CA MET A 237 -5.97 -15.92 -15.61
C MET A 237 -7.24 -16.28 -16.41
N LYS A 238 -7.91 -15.30 -17.00
CA LYS A 238 -9.06 -15.49 -17.89
C LYS A 238 -8.67 -16.31 -19.14
N ASP A 239 -7.54 -16.00 -19.77
CA ASP A 239 -7.02 -16.76 -20.92
C ASP A 239 -6.63 -18.20 -20.53
N ALA A 240 -6.26 -18.40 -19.27
CA ALA A 240 -5.99 -19.71 -18.70
C ALA A 240 -7.26 -20.51 -18.33
N GLY A 241 -8.46 -19.93 -18.51
CA GLY A 241 -9.74 -20.55 -18.21
C GLY A 241 -10.27 -20.31 -16.81
N LEU A 242 -9.74 -19.30 -16.09
CA LEU A 242 -10.10 -18.94 -14.74
C LEU A 242 -10.51 -17.45 -14.65
N PRO A 243 -11.64 -17.05 -15.26
CA PRO A 243 -11.99 -15.64 -15.45
C PRO A 243 -12.29 -14.87 -14.15
N ASN A 244 -12.63 -15.54 -13.05
CA ASN A 244 -12.93 -14.88 -11.79
C ASN A 244 -11.69 -14.67 -10.89
N VAL A 245 -10.53 -15.20 -11.30
CA VAL A 245 -9.27 -14.99 -10.57
C VAL A 245 -8.66 -13.67 -10.98
N THR A 246 -9.24 -12.57 -10.48
CA THR A 246 -8.81 -11.21 -10.83
C THR A 246 -8.47 -10.40 -9.58
N GLY A 247 -7.47 -9.52 -9.69
CA GLY A 247 -7.10 -8.59 -8.63
C GLY A 247 -5.77 -7.89 -8.89
N ALA A 248 -5.72 -6.59 -8.63
CA ALA A 248 -4.50 -5.79 -8.67
C ALA A 248 -4.20 -5.18 -7.31
N THR A 249 -2.93 -5.00 -7.00
CA THR A 249 -2.50 -4.39 -5.74
C THR A 249 -2.24 -2.91 -5.98
N TRP A 250 -3.11 -2.04 -5.50
CA TRP A 250 -2.80 -0.62 -5.44
C TRP A 250 -2.07 -0.25 -4.15
N SER A 251 -1.26 0.82 -4.23
CA SER A 251 -0.57 1.44 -3.10
C SER A 251 -1.02 2.89 -2.95
N ALA A 252 -1.11 3.38 -1.71
CA ALA A 252 -1.56 4.73 -1.43
C ALA A 252 -0.88 5.32 -0.19
N LEU A 253 -0.86 6.65 -0.14
CA LEU A 253 -0.37 7.44 0.99
C LEU A 253 -1.56 7.84 1.88
N PHE A 254 -1.41 7.58 3.16
CA PHE A 254 -2.35 7.91 4.21
C PHE A 254 -1.66 8.66 5.35
N GLY A 255 -2.44 9.38 6.13
CA GLY A 255 -2.03 9.81 7.47
C GLY A 255 -3.00 9.30 8.52
N PRO A 256 -2.72 9.51 9.82
CA PRO A 256 -3.68 9.24 10.89
C PRO A 256 -4.94 10.08 10.73
N ALA A 257 -6.05 9.63 11.31
CA ALA A 257 -7.31 10.36 11.29
C ALA A 257 -7.15 11.77 11.89
N GLY A 258 -7.86 12.75 11.33
CA GLY A 258 -7.88 14.11 11.84
C GLY A 258 -6.70 14.99 11.39
N LEU A 259 -5.95 14.60 10.35
CA LEU A 259 -4.94 15.47 9.76
C LEU A 259 -5.54 16.83 9.32
N PRO A 260 -4.85 17.95 9.59
CA PRO A 260 -5.27 19.26 9.08
C PRO A 260 -5.42 19.28 7.55
N ALA A 261 -6.55 19.81 7.06
CA ALA A 261 -6.86 19.84 5.63
C ALA A 261 -5.77 20.51 4.77
N GLY A 262 -5.10 21.54 5.31
CA GLY A 262 -3.97 22.21 4.64
C GLY A 262 -2.76 21.30 4.42
N ILE A 263 -2.47 20.38 5.37
CA ILE A 263 -1.40 19.38 5.22
C ILE A 263 -1.78 18.38 4.14
N VAL A 264 -3.02 17.85 4.18
CA VAL A 264 -3.53 16.91 3.19
C VAL A 264 -3.46 17.52 1.78
N ALA A 265 -3.94 18.74 1.60
CA ALA A 265 -3.91 19.42 0.31
C ALA A 265 -2.48 19.64 -0.21
N LYS A 266 -1.56 20.09 0.65
CA LYS A 266 -0.15 20.33 0.28
C LYS A 266 0.53 19.04 -0.16
N LEU A 267 0.36 17.94 0.60
CA LEU A 267 0.92 16.63 0.25
C LEU A 267 0.30 16.07 -1.02
N ASN A 268 -1.04 16.08 -1.13
CA ASN A 268 -1.71 15.56 -2.32
C ASN A 268 -1.28 16.30 -3.58
N THR A 269 -1.21 17.65 -3.54
CA THR A 269 -0.75 18.47 -4.68
C THR A 269 0.66 18.07 -5.10
N ALA A 270 1.60 17.92 -4.15
CA ALA A 270 2.97 17.55 -4.45
C ALA A 270 3.06 16.12 -5.04
N VAL A 271 2.38 15.15 -4.41
CA VAL A 271 2.36 13.76 -4.87
C VAL A 271 1.71 13.63 -6.25
N ALA A 272 0.57 14.27 -6.48
CA ALA A 272 -0.11 14.22 -7.76
C ALA A 272 0.74 14.84 -8.89
N ALA A 273 1.39 15.98 -8.61
CA ALA A 273 2.31 16.61 -9.57
C ALA A 273 3.53 15.74 -9.88
N PHE A 274 4.10 15.05 -8.87
CA PHE A 274 5.20 14.11 -9.07
C PHE A 274 4.78 12.93 -9.95
N LEU A 275 3.66 12.30 -9.64
CA LEU A 275 3.16 11.12 -10.35
C LEU A 275 2.70 11.44 -11.78
N ALA A 276 2.33 12.68 -12.07
CA ALA A 276 1.93 13.10 -13.43
C ALA A 276 3.12 13.35 -14.37
N LYS A 277 4.36 13.37 -13.88
CA LYS A 277 5.53 13.61 -14.72
C LYS A 277 5.76 12.43 -15.66
N PRO A 278 6.00 12.65 -16.98
CA PRO A 278 6.28 11.58 -17.92
C PRO A 278 7.46 10.67 -17.51
N GLU A 279 8.50 11.28 -16.95
CA GLU A 279 9.68 10.54 -16.46
C GLU A 279 9.34 9.63 -15.29
N THR A 280 8.46 10.06 -14.39
CA THR A 280 7.97 9.24 -13.25
C THR A 280 7.14 8.07 -13.75
N GLN A 281 6.22 8.31 -14.68
CA GLN A 281 5.41 7.28 -15.31
C GLN A 281 6.32 6.19 -15.94
N GLN A 282 7.27 6.62 -16.76
CA GLN A 282 8.22 5.69 -17.40
C GLN A 282 9.09 4.92 -16.39
N GLN A 283 9.52 5.55 -15.30
CA GLN A 283 10.29 4.87 -14.26
C GLN A 283 9.45 3.84 -13.52
N PHE A 284 8.20 4.16 -13.23
CA PHE A 284 7.29 3.26 -12.53
C PHE A 284 6.88 2.09 -13.42
N ASP A 285 6.60 2.31 -14.69
CA ASP A 285 6.29 1.26 -15.65
C ASP A 285 7.43 0.24 -15.79
N LYS A 286 8.71 0.68 -15.72
CA LYS A 286 9.87 -0.22 -15.77
C LYS A 286 9.92 -1.21 -14.59
N VAL A 287 9.32 -0.87 -13.47
CA VAL A 287 9.23 -1.76 -12.30
C VAL A 287 7.84 -2.40 -12.16
N GLY A 288 7.00 -2.24 -13.18
CA GLY A 288 5.67 -2.82 -13.23
C GLY A 288 4.65 -2.19 -12.29
N PHE A 289 4.85 -0.91 -12.01
CA PHE A 289 3.92 -0.12 -11.18
C PHE A 289 3.34 1.01 -12.03
N HIS A 290 2.03 1.01 -12.22
CA HIS A 290 1.36 2.05 -12.98
C HIS A 290 0.98 3.22 -12.06
N ALA A 291 1.59 4.39 -12.28
CA ALA A 291 1.32 5.57 -11.47
C ALA A 291 -0.07 6.15 -11.77
N LEU A 292 -0.85 6.43 -10.72
CA LEU A 292 -2.26 6.86 -10.85
C LEU A 292 -2.50 8.29 -10.38
N GLY A 293 -2.05 8.67 -9.20
CA GLY A 293 -2.29 10.00 -8.64
C GLY A 293 -3.77 10.36 -8.49
N GLY A 294 -4.04 11.68 -8.46
CA GLY A 294 -5.38 12.25 -8.39
C GLY A 294 -5.74 12.82 -7.01
N PRO A 295 -6.95 13.42 -6.86
CA PRO A 295 -7.39 14.04 -5.62
C PRO A 295 -7.60 13.00 -4.50
N PRO A 296 -7.56 13.39 -3.21
CA PRO A 296 -7.79 12.47 -2.08
C PRO A 296 -9.10 11.69 -2.20
N GLY A 297 -10.16 12.32 -2.71
CA GLY A 297 -11.46 11.68 -2.94
C GLY A 297 -11.41 10.47 -3.87
N ARG A 298 -10.46 10.43 -4.83
CA ARG A 298 -10.26 9.26 -5.69
C ARG A 298 -9.88 8.02 -4.88
N LEU A 299 -8.99 8.19 -3.89
CA LEU A 299 -8.60 7.10 -3.00
C LEU A 299 -9.76 6.64 -2.12
N SER A 300 -10.52 7.59 -1.54
CA SER A 300 -11.70 7.28 -0.72
C SER A 300 -12.76 6.51 -1.50
N SER A 301 -13.09 6.94 -2.72
CA SER A 301 -14.03 6.24 -3.60
C SER A 301 -13.54 4.82 -3.93
N ARG A 302 -12.25 4.68 -4.28
CA ARG A 302 -11.63 3.38 -4.56
C ARG A 302 -11.73 2.41 -3.38
N MET A 303 -11.48 2.89 -2.17
CA MET A 303 -11.60 2.05 -0.96
C MET A 303 -13.05 1.57 -0.75
N ILE A 304 -14.05 2.44 -0.96
CA ILE A 304 -15.47 2.10 -0.83
C ILE A 304 -15.88 1.06 -1.88
N GLU A 305 -15.52 1.28 -3.14
CA GLU A 305 -15.80 0.37 -4.26
C GLU A 305 -15.16 -1.01 -4.04
N ASP A 306 -13.88 -1.01 -3.68
CA ASP A 306 -13.15 -2.25 -3.41
C ASP A 306 -13.71 -2.99 -2.20
N ARG A 307 -14.10 -2.28 -1.12
CA ARG A 307 -14.75 -2.88 0.04
C ARG A 307 -16.06 -3.57 -0.37
N ALA A 308 -16.89 -2.91 -1.18
CA ALA A 308 -18.15 -3.48 -1.66
C ALA A 308 -17.93 -4.69 -2.58
N LYS A 309 -16.97 -4.60 -3.51
CA LYS A 309 -16.60 -5.71 -4.41
C LYS A 309 -16.09 -6.91 -3.62
N TRP A 310 -15.05 -6.69 -2.81
CA TRP A 310 -14.35 -7.77 -2.12
C TRP A 310 -15.14 -8.40 -0.98
N SER A 311 -16.04 -7.66 -0.32
CA SER A 311 -16.96 -8.23 0.65
C SER A 311 -17.81 -9.34 0.02
N LYS A 312 -18.35 -9.12 -1.19
CA LYS A 312 -19.11 -10.11 -1.94
C LYS A 312 -18.25 -11.33 -2.30
N VAL A 313 -17.03 -11.10 -2.80
CA VAL A 313 -16.10 -12.15 -3.21
C VAL A 313 -15.69 -13.01 -2.00
N ILE A 314 -15.29 -12.39 -0.91
CA ILE A 314 -14.86 -13.04 0.33
C ILE A 314 -15.99 -13.90 0.90
N THR A 315 -17.22 -13.37 0.93
CA THR A 315 -18.41 -14.10 1.41
C THR A 315 -18.73 -15.30 0.51
N ALA A 316 -18.75 -15.12 -0.82
CA ALA A 316 -19.04 -16.18 -1.78
C ALA A 316 -18.00 -17.32 -1.74
N ALA A 317 -16.72 -16.96 -1.61
CA ALA A 317 -15.62 -17.91 -1.52
C ALA A 317 -15.37 -18.45 -0.10
N LYS A 318 -16.19 -18.04 0.89
CA LYS A 318 -16.08 -18.44 2.31
C LYS A 318 -14.67 -18.20 2.88
N ILE A 319 -14.02 -17.09 2.48
CA ILE A 319 -12.68 -16.73 2.95
C ILE A 319 -12.81 -16.13 4.35
N SER A 320 -12.12 -16.72 5.32
CA SER A 320 -11.99 -16.22 6.70
C SER A 320 -10.57 -16.49 7.19
N VAL A 321 -10.08 -15.67 8.11
CA VAL A 321 -8.84 -15.92 8.87
C VAL A 321 -9.14 -16.40 10.28
N ASP A 322 -10.39 -16.29 10.73
CA ASP A 322 -10.83 -16.90 11.96
C ASP A 322 -11.13 -18.39 11.69
N PRO A 323 -10.53 -19.32 12.46
CA PRO A 323 -10.79 -20.75 12.35
C PRO A 323 -12.22 -21.10 12.73
#